data_ba21b3567d2a6d000799ad82b6d309ef
#
_entry.id   ba21b3567d2a6d000799ad82b6d309ef
#
_cell.length_a   1.000
_cell.length_b   1.000
_cell.length_c   1.000
_cell.angle_alpha   90.00
_cell.angle_beta   90.00
_cell.angle_gamma   90.00
#
_symmetry.space_group_name_H-M   'P 1'
#
loop_
_entity.id
_entity.type
_entity.pdbx_description
1 polymer ?
#
loop_
_entity_poly.entity_id
_entity_poly.type
_entity_poly.pdbx_seq_one_letter_code
_entity_poly.pdbx_strand_id
1 'polypeptide(L)'
;ISRGPIPTVAFIKEQIRTLSAYKLNCMTLYTEHTYKAKSGSEYAPNDALTEEEITEIQEFAKFYHVEIIGNQQTFAHSEKILQHHKYQHLADTKHNFNPALEETYHFFDTLLSEQARVYHSPIFHINGDETDELGSGNAQEFVDNIGNKQNAYLYHISRIGKILKRNGKQMMMWGDIIGHDSTAIQQLPDD
;
A
#
# COMPACT_ATOMS: atom_id res chain seq x y z
N ILE A 1 -1.33 -11.25 -4.21
CA ILE A 1 -1.61 -10.92 -5.62
C ILE A 1 -0.39 -10.32 -6.30
N SER A 2 0.39 -9.46 -5.67
CA SER A 2 1.53 -8.82 -6.32
C SER A 2 2.69 -9.74 -6.74
N ARG A 3 2.69 -11.00 -6.34
CA ARG A 3 3.77 -11.97 -6.64
C ARG A 3 3.33 -13.17 -7.47
N GLY A 4 2.16 -13.12 -8.07
CA GLY A 4 1.61 -14.19 -8.89
C GLY A 4 0.70 -13.65 -9.99
N PRO A 5 0.01 -14.52 -10.72
CA PRO A 5 -1.01 -14.10 -11.68
C PRO A 5 -2.09 -13.28 -10.98
N ILE A 6 -2.52 -12.21 -11.62
CA ILE A 6 -3.63 -11.40 -11.11
C ILE A 6 -4.91 -12.23 -11.24
N PRO A 7 -5.67 -12.43 -10.15
CA PRO A 7 -6.89 -13.19 -10.21
C PRO A 7 -7.96 -12.45 -11.00
N THR A 8 -8.76 -13.17 -11.75
CA THR A 8 -9.92 -12.61 -12.44
C THR A 8 -10.98 -12.13 -11.44
N VAL A 9 -11.81 -11.18 -11.84
CA VAL A 9 -12.97 -10.73 -11.03
C VAL A 9 -13.85 -11.91 -10.62
N ALA A 10 -14.08 -12.86 -11.51
CA ALA A 10 -14.85 -14.06 -11.21
C ALA A 10 -14.24 -14.90 -10.10
N PHE A 11 -12.91 -15.08 -10.09
CA PHE A 11 -12.21 -15.80 -9.03
C PHE A 11 -12.28 -15.05 -7.70
N ILE A 12 -12.10 -13.72 -7.70
CA ILE A 12 -12.22 -12.91 -6.48
C ILE A 12 -13.62 -13.02 -5.89
N LYS A 13 -14.67 -13.00 -6.72
CA LYS A 13 -16.06 -13.19 -6.28
C LYS A 13 -16.29 -14.57 -5.65
N GLU A 14 -15.64 -15.61 -6.16
CA GLU A 14 -15.71 -16.94 -5.56
C GLU A 14 -15.03 -16.98 -4.18
N GLN A 15 -13.87 -16.28 -4.05
CA GLN A 15 -13.22 -16.13 -2.73
C GLN A 15 -14.13 -15.38 -1.74
N ILE A 16 -14.83 -14.33 -2.17
CA ILE A 16 -15.78 -13.58 -1.33
C ILE A 16 -16.91 -14.50 -0.82
N ARG A 17 -17.48 -15.35 -1.68
CA ARG A 17 -18.49 -16.34 -1.25
C ARG A 17 -17.93 -17.28 -0.19
N THR A 18 -16.71 -17.76 -0.40
CA THR A 18 -16.02 -18.65 0.54
C THR A 18 -15.79 -17.97 1.89
N LEU A 19 -15.27 -16.75 1.88
CA LEU A 19 -15.06 -15.96 3.10
C LEU A 19 -16.37 -15.77 3.89
N SER A 20 -17.44 -15.37 3.19
CA SER A 20 -18.76 -15.20 3.78
C SER A 20 -19.28 -16.50 4.41
N ALA A 21 -19.12 -17.65 3.74
CA ALA A 21 -19.51 -18.95 4.25
C ALA A 21 -18.76 -19.31 5.57
N TYR A 22 -17.51 -18.88 5.69
CA TYR A 22 -16.71 -19.03 6.92
C TYR A 22 -16.92 -17.89 7.93
N LYS A 23 -17.87 -16.97 7.69
CA LYS A 23 -18.18 -15.81 8.54
C LYS A 23 -17.02 -14.82 8.67
N LEU A 24 -16.15 -14.77 7.69
CA LEU A 24 -15.15 -13.73 7.56
C LEU A 24 -15.80 -12.54 6.85
N ASN A 25 -15.65 -11.35 7.40
CA ASN A 25 -16.40 -10.16 7.00
C ASN A 25 -15.52 -9.07 6.37
N CYS A 26 -14.24 -9.32 6.17
CA CYS A 26 -13.37 -8.40 5.45
C CYS A 26 -12.36 -9.15 4.59
N MET A 27 -11.91 -8.48 3.53
CA MET A 27 -10.88 -8.96 2.60
C MET A 27 -10.05 -7.78 2.12
N THR A 28 -8.74 -8.00 1.98
CA THR A 28 -7.85 -7.06 1.30
C THR A 28 -7.12 -7.75 0.16
N LEU A 29 -6.91 -7.03 -0.93
CA LEU A 29 -6.09 -7.49 -2.06
C LEU A 29 -4.67 -6.92 -1.87
N TYR A 30 -3.69 -7.79 -1.66
CA TYR A 30 -2.30 -7.38 -1.51
C TYR A 30 -1.79 -6.77 -2.82
N THR A 31 -1.65 -5.46 -2.87
CA THR A 31 -1.44 -4.69 -4.10
C THR A 31 -0.08 -3.99 -4.11
N GLU A 32 0.70 -4.23 -5.12
CA GLU A 32 1.85 -3.40 -5.53
C GLU A 32 1.53 -2.71 -6.86
N HIS A 33 1.64 -3.44 -7.97
CA HIS A 33 1.49 -2.98 -9.36
C HIS A 33 0.20 -3.47 -10.03
N THR A 34 -0.67 -4.14 -9.28
CA THR A 34 -1.84 -4.86 -9.80
C THR A 34 -3.12 -4.02 -9.86
N TYR A 35 -3.01 -2.73 -9.61
CA TYR A 35 -4.07 -1.74 -9.83
C TYR A 35 -3.69 -0.81 -11.00
N LYS A 36 -4.61 -0.62 -11.92
CA LYS A 36 -4.44 0.23 -13.10
C LYS A 36 -4.93 1.64 -12.82
N ALA A 37 -4.08 2.44 -12.18
CA ALA A 37 -4.39 3.83 -11.86
C ALA A 37 -4.57 4.67 -13.14
N LYS A 38 -5.58 5.52 -13.17
CA LYS A 38 -5.81 6.50 -14.26
C LYS A 38 -4.76 7.61 -14.26
N SER A 39 -4.21 7.91 -13.08
CA SER A 39 -3.20 8.95 -12.87
C SER A 39 -1.78 8.56 -13.32
N GLY A 40 -1.57 7.36 -13.76
CA GLY A 40 -0.30 6.81 -14.25
C GLY A 40 -0.06 5.43 -13.70
N SER A 41 -0.01 4.46 -14.58
CA SER A 41 0.15 3.05 -14.23
C SER A 41 1.00 2.33 -15.27
N GLU A 42 2.02 3.00 -15.81
CA GLU A 42 2.89 2.44 -16.83
C GLU A 42 3.62 1.18 -16.34
N TYR A 43 3.73 1.03 -15.02
CA TYR A 43 4.25 -0.17 -14.37
C TYR A 43 3.23 -1.31 -14.26
N ALA A 44 1.93 -1.02 -14.42
CA ALA A 44 0.88 -2.02 -14.26
C ALA A 44 0.78 -2.91 -15.51
N PRO A 45 0.63 -4.23 -15.34
CA PRO A 45 0.40 -5.13 -16.45
C PRO A 45 -0.99 -4.94 -17.06
N ASN A 46 -1.19 -5.46 -18.27
CA ASN A 46 -2.46 -5.28 -19.01
C ASN A 46 -3.68 -5.85 -18.30
N ASP A 47 -3.50 -6.88 -17.50
CA ASP A 47 -4.51 -7.57 -16.70
C ASP A 47 -4.64 -7.03 -15.26
N ALA A 48 -4.00 -5.89 -14.95
CA ALA A 48 -4.19 -5.21 -13.68
C ALA A 48 -5.65 -4.76 -13.51
N LEU A 49 -6.16 -4.86 -12.28
CA LEU A 49 -7.53 -4.51 -11.95
C LEU A 49 -7.80 -3.02 -12.17
N THR A 50 -8.89 -2.72 -12.85
CA THR A 50 -9.36 -1.35 -13.09
C THR A 50 -10.27 -0.85 -11.96
N GLU A 51 -10.55 0.45 -11.94
CA GLU A 51 -11.51 1.06 -11.02
C GLU A 51 -12.89 0.42 -11.14
N GLU A 52 -13.33 0.17 -12.37
CA GLU A 52 -14.62 -0.44 -12.66
C GLU A 52 -14.69 -1.88 -12.10
N GLU A 53 -13.64 -2.67 -12.26
CA GLU A 53 -13.54 -4.03 -11.69
C GLU A 53 -13.48 -4.03 -10.17
N ILE A 54 -12.74 -3.11 -9.56
CA ILE A 54 -12.72 -2.96 -8.10
C ILE A 54 -14.13 -2.58 -7.59
N THR A 55 -14.82 -1.66 -8.27
CA THR A 55 -16.19 -1.28 -7.91
C THR A 55 -17.15 -2.48 -8.02
N GLU A 56 -17.06 -3.26 -9.11
CA GLU A 56 -17.84 -4.48 -9.30
C GLU A 56 -17.59 -5.51 -8.18
N ILE A 57 -16.34 -5.67 -7.78
CA ILE A 57 -15.95 -6.56 -6.67
C ILE A 57 -16.57 -6.07 -5.34
N GLN A 58 -16.50 -4.78 -5.05
CA GLN A 58 -17.04 -4.20 -3.82
C GLN A 58 -18.57 -4.32 -3.72
N GLU A 59 -19.29 -4.03 -4.81
CA GLU A 59 -20.74 -4.19 -4.85
C GLU A 59 -21.14 -5.66 -4.64
N PHE A 60 -20.41 -6.59 -5.24
CA PHE A 60 -20.62 -8.01 -5.02
C PHE A 60 -20.33 -8.41 -3.55
N ALA A 61 -19.21 -7.95 -2.98
CA ALA A 61 -18.82 -8.26 -1.61
C ALA A 61 -19.82 -7.75 -0.59
N LYS A 62 -20.39 -6.56 -0.83
CA LYS A 62 -21.46 -5.98 0.00
C LYS A 62 -22.68 -6.89 0.14
N PHE A 63 -23.08 -7.55 -0.94
CA PHE A 63 -24.17 -8.53 -0.91
C PHE A 63 -23.88 -9.72 0.02
N TYR A 64 -22.61 -10.08 0.15
CA TYR A 64 -22.12 -11.16 1.02
C TYR A 64 -21.67 -10.68 2.42
N HIS A 65 -21.90 -9.40 2.76
CA HIS A 65 -21.44 -8.79 4.01
C HIS A 65 -19.92 -8.88 4.23
N VAL A 66 -19.15 -8.79 3.15
CA VAL A 66 -17.68 -8.75 3.17
C VAL A 66 -17.23 -7.37 2.75
N GLU A 67 -16.46 -6.69 3.60
CA GLU A 67 -15.86 -5.40 3.31
C GLU A 67 -14.55 -5.59 2.53
N ILE A 68 -14.36 -4.82 1.45
CA ILE A 68 -13.09 -4.80 0.71
C ILE A 68 -12.26 -3.62 1.19
N ILE A 69 -11.22 -3.91 1.96
CA ILE A 69 -10.26 -2.92 2.45
C ILE A 69 -9.26 -2.60 1.33
N GLY A 70 -9.07 -1.32 1.03
CA GLY A 70 -8.07 -0.88 0.06
C GLY A 70 -6.66 -1.24 0.53
N ASN A 71 -5.75 -1.52 -0.41
CA ASN A 71 -4.39 -1.93 -0.08
C ASN A 71 -3.41 -1.47 -1.15
N GLN A 72 -2.27 -0.95 -0.71
CA GLN A 72 -1.14 -0.58 -1.57
C GLN A 72 0.17 -0.76 -0.82
N GLN A 73 1.15 -1.39 -1.46
CA GLN A 73 2.53 -1.35 -0.99
C GLN A 73 3.06 0.07 -1.10
N THR A 74 3.44 0.63 0.04
CA THR A 74 3.91 2.03 0.10
C THR A 74 5.37 2.18 0.48
N PHE A 75 6.04 1.10 0.86
CA PHE A 75 7.44 1.15 1.29
C PHE A 75 8.28 0.04 0.66
N ALA A 76 8.36 -1.14 1.32
CA ALA A 76 9.01 -2.32 0.75
C ALA A 76 8.12 -3.04 -0.29
N HIS A 77 8.62 -4.14 -0.85
CA HIS A 77 7.91 -4.97 -1.83
C HIS A 77 7.41 -4.21 -3.07
N SER A 78 8.20 -3.23 -3.51
CA SER A 78 7.83 -2.29 -4.58
C SER A 78 8.66 -2.48 -5.86
N GLU A 79 9.21 -3.69 -6.04
CA GLU A 79 10.14 -4.02 -7.13
C GLU A 79 9.56 -3.79 -8.51
N LYS A 80 8.27 -4.10 -8.71
CA LYS A 80 7.63 -3.98 -10.02
C LYS A 80 7.40 -2.53 -10.41
N ILE A 81 7.13 -1.67 -9.44
CA ILE A 81 7.05 -0.23 -9.66
C ILE A 81 8.45 0.35 -9.87
N LEU A 82 9.39 0.06 -8.94
CA LEU A 82 10.71 0.68 -8.90
C LEU A 82 11.64 0.23 -10.04
N GLN A 83 11.46 -0.96 -10.63
CA GLN A 83 12.23 -1.36 -11.81
C GLN A 83 11.77 -0.69 -13.11
N HIS A 84 10.59 -0.04 -13.13
CA HIS A 84 10.15 0.70 -14.29
C HIS A 84 10.94 2.00 -14.42
N HIS A 85 11.48 2.28 -15.62
CA HIS A 85 12.44 3.39 -15.88
C HIS A 85 11.95 4.76 -15.41
N LYS A 86 10.62 4.99 -15.38
CA LYS A 86 10.00 6.24 -14.93
C LYS A 86 10.08 6.43 -13.41
N TYR A 87 10.15 5.33 -12.65
CA TYR A 87 10.03 5.36 -11.19
C TYR A 87 11.28 4.88 -10.46
N GLN A 88 12.28 4.33 -11.15
CA GLN A 88 13.50 3.81 -10.53
C GLN A 88 14.30 4.85 -9.73
N HIS A 89 14.13 6.15 -10.04
CA HIS A 89 14.77 7.23 -9.29
C HIS A 89 14.17 7.42 -7.89
N LEU A 90 12.98 6.89 -7.63
CA LEU A 90 12.32 6.91 -6.32
C LEU A 90 12.83 5.81 -5.38
N ALA A 91 13.74 4.96 -5.83
CA ALA A 91 14.21 3.83 -5.07
C ALA A 91 15.28 4.21 -4.03
N ASP A 92 15.15 3.72 -2.81
CA ASP A 92 16.26 3.52 -1.90
C ASP A 92 17.07 2.30 -2.35
N THR A 93 16.44 1.16 -2.40
CA THR A 93 16.95 -0.10 -2.96
C THR A 93 16.03 -0.56 -4.09
N LYS A 94 16.35 -1.70 -4.72
CA LYS A 94 15.44 -2.28 -5.72
C LYS A 94 14.07 -2.69 -5.15
N HIS A 95 13.95 -2.81 -3.83
CA HIS A 95 12.73 -3.24 -3.13
C HIS A 95 12.00 -2.12 -2.40
N ASN A 96 12.73 -1.08 -1.95
CA ASN A 96 12.21 -0.05 -1.07
C ASN A 96 12.16 1.31 -1.76
N PHE A 97 11.06 2.03 -1.57
CA PHE A 97 11.01 3.46 -1.88
C PHE A 97 11.96 4.27 -0.98
N ASN A 98 12.48 5.36 -1.53
CA ASN A 98 13.36 6.28 -0.81
C ASN A 98 12.53 7.31 -0.02
N PRO A 99 12.53 7.25 1.33
CA PRO A 99 11.76 8.17 2.16
C PRO A 99 12.35 9.58 2.24
N ALA A 100 13.56 9.79 1.73
CA ALA A 100 14.20 11.12 1.70
C ALA A 100 13.64 12.03 0.60
N LEU A 101 13.00 11.45 -0.42
CA LEU A 101 12.58 12.17 -1.62
C LEU A 101 11.13 12.67 -1.50
N GLU A 102 10.91 13.97 -1.72
CA GLU A 102 9.55 14.53 -1.80
C GLU A 102 8.78 13.95 -2.98
N GLU A 103 9.44 13.58 -4.07
CA GLU A 103 8.85 12.93 -5.23
C GLU A 103 8.19 11.59 -4.88
N THR A 104 8.74 10.85 -3.89
CA THR A 104 8.11 9.64 -3.37
C THR A 104 6.71 9.94 -2.81
N TYR A 105 6.56 11.04 -2.09
CA TYR A 105 5.27 11.43 -1.52
C TYR A 105 4.33 12.05 -2.55
N HIS A 106 4.83 12.74 -3.55
CA HIS A 106 4.02 13.19 -4.69
C HIS A 106 3.45 12.00 -5.47
N PHE A 107 4.26 10.95 -5.67
CA PHE A 107 3.80 9.72 -6.28
C PHE A 107 2.67 9.07 -5.46
N PHE A 108 2.89 8.87 -4.15
CA PHE A 108 1.88 8.27 -3.30
C PHE A 108 0.66 9.17 -3.08
N ASP A 109 0.82 10.47 -3.02
CA ASP A 109 -0.33 11.38 -2.93
C ASP A 109 -1.28 11.21 -4.12
N THR A 110 -0.72 11.14 -5.32
CA THR A 110 -1.49 10.92 -6.55
C THR A 110 -2.17 9.55 -6.53
N LEU A 111 -1.42 8.48 -6.29
CA LEU A 111 -1.91 7.10 -6.31
C LEU A 111 -2.94 6.82 -5.22
N LEU A 112 -2.62 7.17 -3.96
CA LEU A 112 -3.50 6.89 -2.82
C LEU A 112 -4.74 7.77 -2.82
N SER A 113 -4.66 9.02 -3.31
CA SER A 113 -5.85 9.87 -3.45
C SER A 113 -6.83 9.30 -4.49
N GLU A 114 -6.33 8.68 -5.56
CA GLU A 114 -7.18 7.97 -6.52
C GLU A 114 -7.78 6.71 -5.89
N GLN A 115 -6.97 5.85 -5.30
CA GLN A 115 -7.45 4.62 -4.67
C GLN A 115 -8.42 4.89 -3.51
N ALA A 116 -8.18 5.93 -2.72
CA ALA A 116 -9.08 6.32 -1.63
C ALA A 116 -10.50 6.68 -2.10
N ARG A 117 -10.65 7.19 -3.33
CA ARG A 117 -11.97 7.43 -3.93
C ARG A 117 -12.62 6.14 -4.44
N VAL A 118 -11.81 5.21 -4.91
CA VAL A 118 -12.30 3.93 -5.48
C VAL A 118 -12.74 2.97 -4.38
N TYR A 119 -11.96 2.84 -3.31
CA TYR A 119 -12.30 1.93 -2.22
C TYR A 119 -13.32 2.54 -1.25
N HIS A 120 -14.42 1.81 -0.98
CA HIS A 120 -15.51 2.27 -0.10
C HIS A 120 -15.17 2.17 1.38
N SER A 121 -14.33 1.21 1.78
CA SER A 121 -13.89 1.06 3.18
C SER A 121 -13.30 2.35 3.73
N PRO A 122 -13.62 2.75 4.97
CA PRO A 122 -12.93 3.83 5.65
C PRO A 122 -11.48 3.48 6.00
N ILE A 123 -11.13 2.19 5.98
CA ILE A 123 -9.79 1.69 6.28
C ILE A 123 -9.00 1.49 4.97
N PHE A 124 -7.72 1.84 4.99
CA PHE A 124 -6.80 1.58 3.89
C PHE A 124 -5.48 1.00 4.41
N HIS A 125 -5.10 -0.16 3.88
CA HIS A 125 -3.90 -0.89 4.30
C HIS A 125 -2.69 -0.47 3.47
N ILE A 126 -1.67 0.08 4.13
CA ILE A 126 -0.45 0.59 3.49
C ILE A 126 0.69 -0.44 3.43
N ASN A 127 0.49 -1.61 4.02
CA ASN A 127 1.50 -2.65 4.23
C ASN A 127 2.63 -2.19 5.17
N GLY A 128 3.81 -1.83 4.66
CA GLY A 128 4.92 -1.30 5.46
C GLY A 128 5.73 -2.39 6.17
N ASP A 129 5.59 -3.65 5.75
CA ASP A 129 6.29 -4.82 6.25
C ASP A 129 7.70 -4.95 5.64
N GLU A 130 8.55 -5.75 6.30
CA GLU A 130 9.86 -6.24 5.81
C GLU A 130 10.77 -5.15 5.20
N THR A 131 10.88 -4.00 5.86
CA THR A 131 11.70 -2.87 5.39
C THR A 131 13.19 -2.98 5.78
N ASP A 132 13.72 -4.19 5.94
CA ASP A 132 15.08 -4.45 6.47
C ASP A 132 16.20 -3.76 5.66
N GLU A 133 16.00 -3.59 4.35
CA GLU A 133 16.95 -2.92 3.46
C GLU A 133 16.91 -1.38 3.56
N LEU A 134 16.03 -0.79 4.37
CA LEU A 134 15.92 0.67 4.49
C LEU A 134 17.27 1.31 4.84
N GLY A 135 17.69 2.28 4.03
CA GLY A 135 18.95 2.99 4.19
C GLY A 135 20.19 2.18 3.81
N SER A 136 20.03 1.06 3.10
CA SER A 136 21.19 0.34 2.54
C SER A 136 21.53 0.76 1.10
N GLY A 137 20.80 1.71 0.56
CA GLY A 137 20.95 2.25 -0.78
C GLY A 137 21.01 3.78 -0.78
N ASN A 138 20.14 4.40 -1.59
CA ASN A 138 20.14 5.85 -1.80
C ASN A 138 19.63 6.67 -0.61
N ALA A 139 18.98 6.05 0.38
CA ALA A 139 18.50 6.72 1.57
C ALA A 139 19.48 6.64 2.77
N GLN A 140 20.69 6.11 2.59
CA GLN A 140 21.68 5.95 3.68
C GLN A 140 21.91 7.26 4.43
N GLU A 141 22.28 8.33 3.73
CA GLU A 141 22.56 9.64 4.33
C GLU A 141 21.35 10.19 5.11
N PHE A 142 20.14 9.98 4.58
CA PHE A 142 18.91 10.38 5.27
C PHE A 142 18.72 9.61 6.57
N VAL A 143 18.93 8.29 6.57
CA VAL A 143 18.81 7.44 7.75
C VAL A 143 19.83 7.85 8.81
N ASP A 144 21.07 8.14 8.41
CA ASP A 144 22.12 8.61 9.30
C ASP A 144 21.77 9.97 9.92
N ASN A 145 21.25 10.90 9.12
CA ASN A 145 20.86 12.24 9.58
C ASN A 145 19.64 12.24 10.52
N ILE A 146 18.65 11.36 10.30
CA ILE A 146 17.45 11.23 11.15
C ILE A 146 17.72 10.37 12.40
N GLY A 147 18.90 9.75 12.47
CA GLY A 147 19.44 9.05 13.63
C GLY A 147 19.43 7.52 13.52
N ASN A 148 18.41 6.91 12.93
CA ASN A 148 18.34 5.45 12.74
C ASN A 148 17.22 5.06 11.75
N LYS A 149 17.20 3.77 11.38
CA LYS A 149 16.17 3.19 10.48
C LYS A 149 14.75 3.32 11.00
N GLN A 150 14.56 3.20 12.32
CA GLN A 150 13.24 3.30 12.94
C GLN A 150 12.65 4.70 12.80
N ASN A 151 13.46 5.73 13.03
CA ASN A 151 13.04 7.12 12.83
C ASN A 151 12.68 7.39 11.35
N ALA A 152 13.48 6.86 10.43
CA ALA A 152 13.20 6.97 8.99
C ALA A 152 11.91 6.22 8.61
N TYR A 153 11.66 5.06 9.20
CA TYR A 153 10.42 4.31 9.02
C TYR A 153 9.21 5.11 9.52
N LEU A 154 9.25 5.59 10.77
CA LEU A 154 8.18 6.39 11.36
C LEU A 154 7.93 7.69 10.60
N TYR A 155 8.98 8.34 10.10
CA TYR A 155 8.86 9.50 9.23
C TYR A 155 8.04 9.16 7.97
N HIS A 156 8.37 8.05 7.29
CA HIS A 156 7.65 7.61 6.10
C HIS A 156 6.18 7.29 6.41
N ILE A 157 5.93 6.46 7.43
CA ILE A 157 4.56 6.08 7.83
C ILE A 157 3.73 7.31 8.18
N SER A 158 4.30 8.29 8.91
CA SER A 158 3.60 9.54 9.22
C SER A 158 3.23 10.34 7.96
N ARG A 159 4.10 10.35 6.95
CA ARG A 159 3.82 11.04 5.67
C ARG A 159 2.68 10.35 4.90
N ILE A 160 2.71 9.03 4.81
CA ILE A 160 1.66 8.24 4.16
C ILE A 160 0.34 8.35 4.91
N GLY A 161 0.36 8.27 6.26
CA GLY A 161 -0.83 8.46 7.10
C GLY A 161 -1.51 9.81 6.88
N LYS A 162 -0.73 10.90 6.76
CA LYS A 162 -1.26 12.23 6.45
C LYS A 162 -1.95 12.29 5.08
N ILE A 163 -1.43 11.56 4.08
CA ILE A 163 -2.08 11.46 2.76
C ILE A 163 -3.44 10.76 2.90
N LEU A 164 -3.50 9.63 3.59
CA LEU A 164 -4.74 8.88 3.79
C LEU A 164 -5.76 9.66 4.61
N LYS A 165 -5.34 10.27 5.73
CA LYS A 165 -6.21 11.10 6.60
C LYS A 165 -6.86 12.24 5.82
N ARG A 166 -6.10 12.94 4.96
CA ARG A 166 -6.61 14.00 4.08
C ARG A 166 -7.66 13.49 3.09
N ASN A 167 -7.58 12.20 2.72
CA ASN A 167 -8.54 11.53 1.85
C ASN A 167 -9.65 10.79 2.62
N GLY A 168 -9.80 11.05 3.94
CA GLY A 168 -10.85 10.47 4.78
C GLY A 168 -10.68 8.99 5.09
N LYS A 169 -9.44 8.46 5.01
CA LYS A 169 -9.13 7.06 5.32
C LYS A 169 -8.35 6.94 6.62
N GLN A 170 -8.70 5.91 7.39
CA GLN A 170 -7.88 5.43 8.50
C GLN A 170 -6.79 4.50 7.98
N MET A 171 -5.57 4.69 8.47
CA MET A 171 -4.43 3.88 8.08
C MET A 171 -4.42 2.54 8.83
N MET A 172 -4.21 1.46 8.09
CA MET A 172 -3.90 0.12 8.60
C MET A 172 -2.53 -0.31 8.07
N MET A 173 -1.73 -0.99 8.89
CA MET A 173 -0.39 -1.45 8.50
C MET A 173 -0.02 -2.75 9.22
N TRP A 174 1.02 -3.42 8.74
CA TRP A 174 1.62 -4.54 9.47
C TRP A 174 2.41 -4.04 10.68
N GLY A 175 2.45 -4.85 11.71
CA GLY A 175 3.10 -4.48 12.98
C GLY A 175 4.49 -5.10 13.20
N ASP A 176 5.06 -5.81 12.22
CA ASP A 176 6.32 -6.54 12.34
C ASP A 176 7.51 -5.62 12.65
N ILE A 177 7.60 -4.44 12.00
CA ILE A 177 8.71 -3.50 12.21
C ILE A 177 8.61 -2.79 13.57
N ILE A 178 7.40 -2.42 13.99
CA ILE A 178 7.20 -1.62 15.22
C ILE A 178 6.82 -2.45 16.43
N GLY A 179 6.38 -3.70 16.24
CA GLY A 179 5.84 -4.55 17.31
C GLY A 179 6.85 -4.95 18.37
N HIS A 180 8.15 -4.79 18.09
CA HIS A 180 9.24 -5.07 19.01
C HIS A 180 9.65 -3.86 19.87
N ASP A 181 9.12 -2.66 19.60
CA ASP A 181 9.45 -1.45 20.34
C ASP A 181 8.18 -0.68 20.72
N SER A 182 7.81 -0.76 22.00
CA SER A 182 6.63 -0.06 22.53
C SER A 182 6.74 1.46 22.44
N THR A 183 7.95 2.02 22.33
CA THR A 183 8.15 3.47 22.19
C THR A 183 7.86 3.93 20.75
N ALA A 184 8.07 3.07 19.78
CA ALA A 184 7.74 3.34 18.38
C ALA A 184 6.22 3.46 18.19
N ILE A 185 5.43 2.61 18.86
CA ILE A 185 3.96 2.64 18.79
C ILE A 185 3.41 4.00 19.26
N GLN A 186 4.01 4.59 20.31
CA GLN A 186 3.60 5.90 20.83
C GLN A 186 3.90 7.07 19.88
N GLN A 187 4.73 6.86 18.86
CA GLN A 187 5.10 7.87 17.87
C GLN A 187 4.30 7.74 16.57
N LEU A 188 3.44 6.74 16.47
CA LEU A 188 2.53 6.63 15.33
C LEU A 188 1.55 7.81 15.33
N PRO A 189 1.10 8.26 14.13
CA PRO A 189 0.08 9.30 14.06
C PRO A 189 -1.18 8.86 14.80
N ASP A 190 -1.73 9.77 15.62
CA ASP A 190 -3.09 9.61 16.14
C ASP A 190 -4.09 9.73 14.99
N ASP A 191 -5.07 8.83 14.92
CA ASP A 191 -6.15 8.84 13.92
C ASP A 191 -7.13 10.01 14.10
#